data_567c05b1aa4d074868e0b8bfde1b26a0
#
_entry.id   567c05b1aa4d074868e0b8bfde1b26a0
#
_cell.length_a   1.000
_cell.length_b   1.000
_cell.length_c   1.000
_cell.angle_alpha   90.00
_cell.angle_beta   90.00
_cell.angle_gamma   90.00
#
_symmetry.space_group_name_H-M   'P 1'
#
loop_
_entity.id
_entity.type
_entity.pdbx_description
1 polymer ?
#
loop_
_entity_poly.entity_id
_entity_poly.type
_entity_poly.pdbx_seq_one_letter_code
_entity_poly.pdbx_strand_id
1 'polypeptide(L)'
;MASCSKAMMEVEIMNRDTLYLLQPRFEDPAYPGQKFYCEHCALMEGVLASFPELGKDLDIKRVAWPRPRHEVIALVGEENQSLPLFILTKGDRSVHQAGENEGNAFVSDKDAILAVLAERHGFPNPHP
;
A
#
# COMPACT_ATOMS: atom_id res chain seq x y z
N MET A 1 20.65 -11.69 19.72
CA MET A 1 19.84 -12.67 18.96
C MET A 1 18.45 -12.14 18.64
N ALA A 2 17.70 -11.67 19.61
CA ALA A 2 16.37 -11.11 19.35
C ALA A 2 16.40 -9.91 18.39
N SER A 3 17.39 -9.01 18.52
CA SER A 3 17.54 -7.86 17.62
C SER A 3 17.85 -8.28 16.18
N CYS A 4 18.61 -9.37 15.99
CA CYS A 4 18.91 -9.88 14.65
C CYS A 4 17.66 -10.46 13.98
N SER A 5 16.82 -11.17 14.73
CA SER A 5 15.57 -11.72 14.21
C SER A 5 14.62 -10.60 13.78
N LYS A 6 14.52 -9.56 14.57
CA LYS A 6 13.68 -8.39 14.26
C LYS A 6 14.18 -7.68 12.99
N ALA A 7 15.47 -7.47 12.89
CA ALA A 7 16.07 -6.84 11.71
C ALA A 7 15.84 -7.68 10.45
N MET A 8 15.94 -9.01 10.56
CA MET A 8 15.68 -9.91 9.44
C MET A 8 14.22 -9.85 8.99
N MET A 9 13.28 -9.76 9.94
CA MET A 9 11.86 -9.63 9.62
C MET A 9 11.58 -8.31 8.88
N GLU A 10 12.18 -7.21 9.32
CA GLU A 10 12.06 -5.92 8.65
C GLU A 10 12.63 -5.96 7.24
N VAL A 11 13.78 -6.62 7.04
CA VAL A 11 14.38 -6.81 5.71
C VAL A 11 13.48 -7.64 4.82
N GLU A 12 12.87 -8.71 5.34
CA GLU A 12 11.94 -9.53 4.57
C GLU A 12 10.72 -8.73 4.11
N ILE A 13 10.15 -7.89 4.97
CA ILE A 13 9.03 -7.01 4.63
C ILE A 13 9.45 -6.06 3.51
N MET A 14 10.66 -5.48 3.60
CA MET A 14 11.20 -4.57 2.60
C MET A 14 11.58 -5.26 1.28
N ASN A 15 11.65 -6.60 1.24
CA ASN A 15 11.99 -7.35 0.04
C ASN A 15 10.78 -7.74 -0.81
N ARG A 16 9.61 -7.26 -0.45
CA ARG A 16 8.38 -7.52 -1.20
C ARG A 16 7.66 -6.20 -1.44
N ASP A 17 7.05 -6.10 -2.61
CA ASP A 17 6.11 -5.00 -2.87
C ASP A 17 4.96 -5.10 -1.87
N THR A 18 4.54 -3.98 -1.31
CA THR A 18 3.51 -3.94 -0.28
C THR A 18 2.45 -2.92 -0.64
N LEU A 19 1.20 -3.33 -0.57
CA LEU A 19 0.06 -2.43 -0.79
C LEU A 19 -0.61 -2.16 0.55
N TYR A 20 -0.63 -0.90 0.96
CA TYR A 20 -1.30 -0.43 2.16
C TYR A 20 -2.68 0.09 1.81
N LEU A 21 -3.68 -0.40 2.53
CA LEU A 21 -5.09 -0.04 2.34
C LEU A 21 -5.67 0.37 3.69
N LEU A 22 -6.73 1.16 3.66
CA LEU A 22 -7.51 1.41 4.87
C LEU A 22 -8.35 0.18 5.21
N GLN A 23 -8.54 -0.08 6.49
CA GLN A 23 -9.48 -1.09 6.94
C GLN A 23 -10.84 -0.82 6.29
N PRO A 24 -11.59 -1.88 5.89
CA PRO A 24 -12.79 -1.73 5.07
C PRO A 24 -13.94 -0.93 5.70
N ARG A 25 -13.90 -0.70 6.99
CA ARG A 25 -14.95 0.04 7.70
C ARG A 25 -14.29 0.95 8.72
N PHE A 26 -14.68 2.23 8.69
CA PHE A 26 -14.16 3.17 9.68
C PHE A 26 -15.20 4.25 10.00
N GLU A 27 -15.00 4.94 11.11
CA GLU A 27 -15.79 6.09 11.50
C GLU A 27 -14.95 7.35 11.39
N ASP A 28 -15.62 8.45 11.03
CA ASP A 28 -15.03 9.78 10.99
C ASP A 28 -15.79 10.64 11.99
N PRO A 29 -15.13 11.19 13.02
CA PRO A 29 -15.80 12.03 14.02
C PRO A 29 -16.56 13.23 13.46
N ALA A 30 -16.17 13.71 12.25
CA ALA A 30 -16.87 14.79 11.59
C ALA A 30 -18.28 14.40 11.14
N TYR A 31 -18.58 13.10 11.07
CA TYR A 31 -19.88 12.57 10.65
C TYR A 31 -20.32 11.48 11.63
N PRO A 32 -20.70 11.87 12.86
CA PRO A 32 -21.02 10.89 13.89
C PRO A 32 -22.17 9.97 13.51
N GLY A 33 -22.03 8.70 13.88
CA GLY A 33 -23.05 7.68 13.64
C GLY A 33 -23.01 7.03 12.27
N GLN A 34 -22.06 7.42 11.40
CA GLN A 34 -21.93 6.84 10.07
C GLN A 34 -20.67 5.95 9.97
N LYS A 35 -20.76 4.93 9.11
CA LYS A 35 -19.64 4.07 8.76
C LYS A 35 -19.22 4.35 7.34
N PHE A 36 -17.91 4.34 7.09
CA PHE A 36 -17.34 4.69 5.79
C PHE A 36 -16.39 3.60 5.29
N TYR A 37 -16.14 3.63 3.99
CA TYR A 37 -15.05 2.89 3.37
C TYR A 37 -14.28 3.82 2.44
N CYS A 38 -13.04 3.48 2.20
CA CYS A 38 -12.19 4.20 1.24
C CYS A 38 -12.52 3.70 -0.18
N GLU A 39 -13.00 4.59 -1.03
CA GLU A 39 -13.41 4.25 -2.40
C GLU A 39 -12.27 3.61 -3.19
N HIS A 40 -11.09 4.24 -3.22
CA HIS A 40 -9.95 3.71 -3.96
C HIS A 40 -9.37 2.45 -3.32
N CYS A 41 -9.42 2.33 -2.00
CA CYS A 41 -9.01 1.10 -1.32
C CYS A 41 -9.96 -0.05 -1.68
N ALA A 42 -11.25 0.21 -1.74
CA ALA A 42 -12.24 -0.80 -2.15
C ALA A 42 -12.02 -1.26 -3.59
N LEU A 43 -11.62 -0.34 -4.47
CA LEU A 43 -11.26 -0.68 -5.85
C LEU A 43 -10.07 -1.66 -5.84
N MET A 44 -9.03 -1.38 -5.06
CA MET A 44 -7.87 -2.27 -4.95
C MET A 44 -8.25 -3.63 -4.40
N GLU A 45 -9.12 -3.67 -3.39
CA GLU A 45 -9.62 -4.93 -2.84
C GLU A 45 -10.32 -5.77 -3.91
N GLY A 46 -11.13 -5.12 -4.76
CA GLY A 46 -11.82 -5.80 -5.86
C GLY A 46 -10.87 -6.32 -6.93
N VAL A 47 -9.86 -5.55 -7.29
CA VAL A 47 -8.84 -5.98 -8.26
C VAL A 47 -8.07 -7.18 -7.73
N LEU A 48 -7.65 -7.14 -6.47
CA LEU A 48 -6.95 -8.26 -5.84
C LEU A 48 -7.82 -9.52 -5.77
N ALA A 49 -9.09 -9.36 -5.44
CA ALA A 49 -10.03 -10.47 -5.37
C ALA A 49 -10.32 -11.09 -6.74
N SER A 50 -10.24 -10.28 -7.81
CA SER A 50 -10.48 -10.74 -9.17
C SER A 50 -9.32 -11.58 -9.71
N PHE A 51 -8.10 -11.35 -9.22
CA PHE A 51 -6.89 -12.00 -9.71
C PHE A 51 -6.03 -12.50 -8.53
N PRO A 52 -6.56 -13.42 -7.71
CA PRO A 52 -5.86 -13.83 -6.49
C PRO A 52 -4.48 -14.44 -6.74
N GLU A 53 -4.28 -15.12 -7.86
CA GLU A 53 -2.99 -15.74 -8.21
C GLU A 53 -1.91 -14.71 -8.53
N LEU A 54 -2.30 -13.51 -8.96
CA LEU A 54 -1.34 -12.44 -9.31
C LEU A 54 -0.88 -11.65 -8.09
N GLY A 55 -1.63 -11.70 -7.01
CA GLY A 55 -1.30 -10.99 -5.78
C GLY A 55 -0.48 -11.80 -4.77
N LYS A 56 -0.12 -13.04 -5.11
CA LYS A 56 0.56 -13.93 -4.14
C LYS A 56 1.95 -13.46 -3.72
N ASP A 57 2.63 -12.68 -4.56
CA ASP A 57 3.95 -12.15 -4.26
C ASP A 57 3.89 -10.73 -3.67
N LEU A 58 2.69 -10.27 -3.36
CA LEU A 58 2.41 -8.95 -2.86
C LEU A 58 1.98 -9.06 -1.40
N ASP A 59 2.55 -8.22 -0.54
CA ASP A 59 2.05 -8.10 0.82
C ASP A 59 0.92 -7.07 0.86
N ILE A 60 -0.18 -7.42 1.49
CA ILE A 60 -1.33 -6.54 1.65
C ILE A 60 -1.47 -6.22 3.13
N LYS A 61 -1.48 -4.93 3.46
CA LYS A 61 -1.61 -4.47 4.83
C LYS A 61 -2.74 -3.47 4.94
N ARG A 62 -3.59 -3.67 5.95
CA ARG A 62 -4.72 -2.79 6.20
C ARG A 62 -4.49 -2.04 7.48
N VAL A 63 -4.64 -0.72 7.43
CA VAL A 63 -4.39 0.15 8.59
C VAL A 63 -5.62 0.96 8.94
N ALA A 64 -5.69 1.39 10.20
CA ALA A 64 -6.80 2.18 10.72
C ALA A 64 -6.84 3.57 10.08
N TRP A 65 -8.03 4.12 9.95
CA TRP A 65 -8.24 5.43 9.34
C TRP A 65 -7.58 6.60 10.08
N PRO A 66 -7.62 6.69 11.43
CA PRO A 66 -7.07 7.88 12.10
C PRO A 66 -5.59 8.10 11.84
N ARG A 67 -5.21 9.37 11.73
CA ARG A 67 -3.81 9.78 11.67
C ARG A 67 -3.33 10.15 13.07
N PRO A 68 -2.05 10.06 13.37
CA PRO A 68 -0.96 9.64 12.47
C PRO A 68 -0.94 8.13 12.23
N ARG A 69 -0.55 7.73 11.02
CA ARG A 69 -0.44 6.33 10.62
C ARG A 69 1.03 5.93 10.72
N HIS A 70 1.45 5.54 11.90
CA HIS A 70 2.86 5.36 12.25
C HIS A 70 3.61 4.37 11.35
N GLU A 71 3.01 3.24 11.01
CA GLU A 71 3.69 2.26 10.16
C GLU A 71 3.89 2.77 8.74
N VAL A 72 3.00 3.60 8.24
CA VAL A 72 3.14 4.24 6.93
C VAL A 72 4.22 5.32 6.99
N ILE A 73 4.19 6.16 8.01
CA ILE A 73 5.17 7.22 8.23
C ILE A 73 6.59 6.66 8.27
N ALA A 74 6.78 5.53 8.94
CA ALA A 74 8.10 4.91 9.07
C ALA A 74 8.71 4.55 7.71
N LEU A 75 7.88 4.30 6.70
CA LEU A 75 8.33 3.88 5.37
C LEU A 75 8.43 5.03 4.38
N VAL A 76 7.51 5.97 4.41
CA VAL A 76 7.39 6.99 3.36
C VAL A 76 7.41 8.43 3.86
N GLY A 77 7.49 8.64 5.18
CA GLY A 77 7.51 9.97 5.77
C GLY A 77 6.13 10.48 6.14
N GLU A 78 6.12 11.47 7.01
CA GLU A 78 4.90 12.03 7.61
C GLU A 78 3.96 12.67 6.59
N GLU A 79 4.50 13.18 5.50
CA GLU A 79 3.74 13.90 4.47
C GLU A 79 2.97 12.97 3.54
N ASN A 80 3.21 11.67 3.58
CA ASN A 80 2.70 10.71 2.59
C ASN A 80 1.83 9.63 3.22
N GLN A 81 0.87 10.03 4.05
CA GLN A 81 0.01 9.10 4.79
C GLN A 81 -1.26 8.69 4.05
N SER A 82 -1.49 9.19 2.84
CA SER A 82 -2.70 8.86 2.07
C SER A 82 -2.70 7.40 1.62
N LEU A 83 -3.88 6.80 1.61
CA LEU A 83 -4.08 5.42 1.18
C LEU A 83 -5.15 5.38 0.08
N PRO A 84 -5.07 4.44 -0.85
CA PRO A 84 -4.10 3.34 -0.95
C PRO A 84 -2.69 3.85 -1.22
N LEU A 85 -1.69 3.05 -0.82
CA LEU A 85 -0.29 3.37 -1.03
C LEU A 85 0.46 2.09 -1.39
N PHE A 86 1.21 2.13 -2.49
CA PHE A 86 2.02 1.01 -2.94
C PHE A 86 3.49 1.32 -2.67
N ILE A 87 4.18 0.43 -1.98
CA ILE A 87 5.61 0.59 -1.69
C ILE A 87 6.36 -0.53 -2.39
N LEU A 88 7.32 -0.14 -3.23
CA LEU A 88 8.14 -1.10 -3.97
C LEU A 88 9.12 -1.80 -3.03
N THR A 89 9.54 -2.99 -3.42
CA THR A 89 10.69 -3.66 -2.82
C THR A 89 11.83 -2.65 -2.69
N LYS A 90 12.48 -2.64 -1.54
CA LYS A 90 13.51 -1.63 -1.23
C LYS A 90 14.59 -1.61 -2.30
N GLY A 91 14.91 -0.42 -2.78
CA GLY A 91 15.91 -0.20 -3.82
C GLY A 91 15.36 -0.24 -5.24
N ASP A 92 14.17 -0.76 -5.44
CA ASP A 92 13.54 -0.79 -6.75
C ASP A 92 12.97 0.58 -7.14
N ARG A 93 12.76 0.77 -8.44
CA ARG A 93 12.23 2.02 -9.01
C ARG A 93 11.12 1.71 -10.00
N SER A 94 10.24 2.68 -10.20
CA SER A 94 9.19 2.61 -11.22
C SER A 94 8.97 3.99 -11.81
N VAL A 95 8.62 4.05 -13.08
CA VAL A 95 8.23 5.32 -13.71
C VAL A 95 6.94 5.88 -13.12
N HIS A 96 6.20 5.06 -12.38
CA HIS A 96 4.93 5.43 -11.76
C HIS A 96 5.08 5.97 -10.33
N GLN A 97 6.28 5.95 -9.76
CA GLN A 97 6.46 6.37 -8.37
C GLN A 97 6.21 7.86 -8.17
N ALA A 98 5.61 8.19 -7.02
CA ALA A 98 5.38 9.57 -6.61
C ALA A 98 6.61 10.16 -5.94
N GLY A 99 7.41 9.32 -5.29
CA GLY A 99 8.61 9.73 -4.58
C GLY A 99 9.34 8.56 -3.99
N GLU A 100 10.31 8.88 -3.15
CA GLU A 100 11.15 7.91 -2.47
C GLU A 100 11.50 8.42 -1.09
N ASN A 101 11.55 7.53 -0.11
CA ASN A 101 11.99 7.84 1.24
C ASN A 101 12.90 6.72 1.73
N GLU A 102 14.16 7.04 1.98
CA GLU A 102 15.16 6.10 2.51
C GLU A 102 15.22 4.76 1.75
N GLY A 103 15.20 4.83 0.43
CA GLY A 103 15.26 3.66 -0.43
C GLY A 103 13.92 3.02 -0.73
N ASN A 104 12.84 3.53 -0.15
CA ASN A 104 11.49 3.04 -0.39
C ASN A 104 10.77 3.92 -1.42
N ALA A 105 10.76 3.49 -2.68
CA ALA A 105 9.96 4.15 -3.70
C ALA A 105 8.48 3.86 -3.46
N PHE A 106 7.63 4.85 -3.60
CA PHE A 106 6.21 4.68 -3.32
C PHE A 106 5.32 5.29 -4.41
N VAL A 107 4.14 4.73 -4.56
CA VAL A 107 3.14 5.11 -5.55
C VAL A 107 1.85 5.43 -4.80
N SER A 108 1.35 6.64 -4.93
CA SER A 108 0.22 7.12 -4.12
C SER A 108 -1.05 7.44 -4.92
N ASP A 109 -0.94 7.59 -6.24
CA ASP A 109 -2.09 7.84 -7.09
C ASP A 109 -2.77 6.53 -7.49
N LYS A 110 -4.09 6.48 -7.43
CA LYS A 110 -4.89 5.29 -7.73
C LYS A 110 -4.56 4.72 -9.12
N ASP A 111 -4.53 5.56 -10.14
CA ASP A 111 -4.24 5.11 -11.50
C ASP A 111 -2.80 4.63 -11.64
N ALA A 112 -1.87 5.29 -10.98
CA ALA A 112 -0.47 4.89 -10.97
C ALA A 112 -0.29 3.55 -10.24
N ILE A 113 -1.05 3.30 -9.17
CA ILE A 113 -1.01 2.01 -8.47
C ILE A 113 -1.51 0.89 -9.39
N LEU A 114 -2.61 1.12 -10.11
CA LEU A 114 -3.09 0.13 -11.08
C LEU A 114 -2.06 -0.15 -12.16
N ALA A 115 -1.35 0.89 -12.62
CA ALA A 115 -0.29 0.74 -13.61
C ALA A 115 0.90 -0.04 -13.08
N VAL A 116 1.32 0.21 -11.84
CA VAL A 116 2.46 -0.51 -11.25
C VAL A 116 2.11 -1.97 -10.94
N LEU A 117 0.87 -2.27 -10.62
CA LEU A 117 0.40 -3.64 -10.47
C LEU A 117 0.52 -4.41 -11.80
N ALA A 118 0.17 -3.75 -12.92
CA ALA A 118 0.33 -4.35 -14.24
C ALA A 118 1.81 -4.54 -14.58
N GLU A 119 2.63 -3.51 -14.35
CA GLU A 119 4.06 -3.52 -14.67
C GLU A 119 4.83 -4.61 -13.89
N ARG A 120 4.57 -4.72 -12.60
CA ARG A 120 5.39 -5.55 -11.72
C ARG A 120 4.77 -6.92 -11.39
N HIS A 121 3.46 -7.04 -11.49
CA HIS A 121 2.76 -8.25 -11.06
C HIS A 121 1.86 -8.85 -12.14
N GLY A 122 1.86 -8.27 -13.33
CA GLY A 122 1.14 -8.84 -14.46
C GLY A 122 -0.37 -8.70 -14.41
N PHE A 123 -0.90 -7.81 -13.57
CA PHE A 123 -2.34 -7.56 -13.54
C PHE A 123 -2.80 -6.96 -14.88
N PRO A 124 -4.00 -7.30 -15.35
CA PRO A 124 -4.56 -6.59 -16.50
C PRO A 124 -4.74 -5.10 -16.20
N ASN A 125 -4.67 -4.27 -17.23
CA ASN A 125 -4.96 -2.85 -17.08
C ASN A 125 -6.46 -2.61 -17.07
N PRO A 126 -6.92 -1.54 -16.39
CA PRO A 126 -8.33 -1.16 -16.48
C PRO A 126 -8.69 -0.81 -17.92
N HIS A 127 -9.89 -1.15 -18.33
CA HIS A 127 -10.38 -0.80 -19.66
C HIS A 127 -10.64 0.70 -19.74
N PRO A 128 -10.17 1.38 -20.82
CA PRO A 128 -10.35 2.83 -20.98
C PRO A 128 -11.80 3.25 -21.10
#